data_e821994bcac6d4722d7d54bd213b1234
#
_entry.id   e821994bcac6d4722d7d54bd213b1234
#
_cell.length_a   1.000
_cell.length_b   1.000
_cell.length_c   1.000
_cell.angle_alpha   90.00
_cell.angle_beta   90.00
_cell.angle_gamma   90.00
#
_symmetry.space_group_name_H-M   'P 1'
#
loop_
_entity.id
_entity.type
_entity.pdbx_description
1 polymer ?
#
loop_
_entity_poly.entity_id
_entity_poly.type
_entity_poly.pdbx_seq_one_letter_code
_entity_poly.pdbx_strand_id
1 'polypeptide(L)'
;MELDGALGLHGWQWLFLGEGLPAVIAGVVTLFYLTDRPEQAEWLSPEARGWLTNEMARDRAAAAHGHVTLGASFRSARVWLLSFAYFLNTSVTYSVFLWLPRILEDASGLRGVRLGLLTTIPFVFTLAAMVIVGRHSDRTGERKLHVAGCALVGACGLALASASGSNVPLLLVSFTLCQSAQRSIQPVFWTLPPLLLGGTAAAAGFALINAVGNLGGYAGPSMMGWLKETSGGYGPGMLVLAGGLVVLAAVVASLRLPQTRPN
;
A
#
# COMPACT_ATOMS: atom_id res chain seq x y z
N MET A 1 -18.72 -23.48 -1.73
CA MET A 1 -17.49 -23.68 -2.55
C MET A 1 -17.64 -25.04 -3.21
N GLU A 2 -17.42 -25.14 -4.52
CA GLU A 2 -17.59 -26.38 -5.29
C GLU A 2 -16.69 -27.55 -4.84
N LEU A 3 -15.60 -27.24 -4.13
CA LEU A 3 -14.65 -28.24 -3.60
C LEU A 3 -14.92 -28.61 -2.13
N ASP A 4 -16.02 -28.19 -1.53
CA ASP A 4 -16.34 -28.56 -0.15
C ASP A 4 -16.65 -30.06 -0.05
N GLY A 5 -15.94 -30.78 0.84
CA GLY A 5 -16.01 -32.23 0.98
C GLY A 5 -15.09 -33.04 0.06
N ALA A 6 -14.47 -32.44 -0.96
CA ALA A 6 -13.50 -33.13 -1.80
C ALA A 6 -12.26 -33.56 -0.99
N LEU A 7 -11.86 -34.83 -1.10
CA LEU A 7 -10.77 -35.42 -0.32
C LEU A 7 -10.94 -35.30 1.21
N GLY A 8 -12.16 -35.12 1.72
CA GLY A 8 -12.44 -34.93 3.14
C GLY A 8 -12.07 -33.54 3.69
N LEU A 9 -11.73 -32.58 2.81
CA LEU A 9 -11.35 -31.23 3.18
C LEU A 9 -12.53 -30.26 3.01
N HIS A 10 -12.65 -29.30 3.93
CA HIS A 10 -13.60 -28.20 3.82
C HIS A 10 -13.18 -27.19 2.74
N GLY A 11 -14.12 -26.48 2.13
CA GLY A 11 -13.87 -25.52 1.06
C GLY A 11 -12.84 -24.43 1.41
N TRP A 12 -12.79 -23.97 2.67
CA TRP A 12 -11.80 -23.00 3.13
C TRP A 12 -10.38 -23.59 3.18
N GLN A 13 -10.21 -24.88 3.43
CA GLN A 13 -8.90 -25.55 3.43
C GLN A 13 -8.33 -25.61 2.02
N TRP A 14 -9.18 -25.86 1.01
CA TRP A 14 -8.78 -25.80 -0.40
C TRP A 14 -8.31 -24.40 -0.81
N LEU A 15 -8.95 -23.35 -0.30
CA LEU A 15 -8.52 -21.97 -0.55
C LEU A 15 -7.09 -21.75 -0.02
N PHE A 16 -6.83 -22.11 1.24
CA PHE A 16 -5.49 -21.96 1.84
C PHE A 16 -4.43 -22.81 1.15
N LEU A 17 -4.77 -24.04 0.75
CA LEU A 17 -3.84 -24.89 -0.02
C LEU A 17 -3.53 -24.27 -1.38
N GLY A 18 -4.56 -23.79 -2.10
CA GLY A 18 -4.39 -23.17 -3.42
C GLY A 18 -3.58 -21.89 -3.40
N GLU A 19 -3.74 -21.06 -2.37
CA GLU A 19 -3.00 -19.80 -2.21
C GLU A 19 -1.60 -20.02 -1.59
N GLY A 20 -1.48 -20.96 -0.65
CA GLY A 20 -0.24 -21.21 0.07
C GLY A 20 0.78 -22.03 -0.73
N LEU A 21 0.32 -23.01 -1.52
CA LEU A 21 1.22 -23.90 -2.26
C LEU A 21 2.14 -23.15 -3.24
N PRO A 22 1.66 -22.20 -4.05
CA PRO A 22 2.54 -21.37 -4.90
C PRO A 22 3.60 -20.60 -4.11
N ALA A 23 3.26 -20.09 -2.94
CA ALA A 23 4.21 -19.37 -2.08
C ALA A 23 5.29 -20.31 -1.53
N VAL A 24 4.93 -21.53 -1.12
CA VAL A 24 5.89 -22.55 -0.66
C VAL A 24 6.82 -22.96 -1.81
N ILE A 25 6.28 -23.20 -3.01
CA ILE A 25 7.08 -23.53 -4.20
C ILE A 25 8.04 -22.37 -4.52
N ALA A 26 7.56 -21.14 -4.53
CA ALA A 26 8.40 -19.96 -4.75
C ALA A 26 9.50 -19.83 -3.68
N GLY A 27 9.20 -20.13 -2.41
CA GLY A 27 10.17 -20.14 -1.33
C GLY A 27 11.26 -21.19 -1.56
N VAL A 28 10.88 -22.39 -1.94
CA VAL A 28 11.83 -23.48 -2.28
C VAL A 28 12.70 -23.07 -3.48
N VAL A 29 12.10 -22.54 -4.55
CA VAL A 29 12.86 -22.05 -5.72
C VAL A 29 13.84 -20.96 -5.31
N THR A 30 13.44 -20.03 -4.46
CA THR A 30 14.29 -18.95 -3.96
C THR A 30 15.53 -19.48 -3.24
N LEU A 31 15.41 -20.53 -2.42
CA LEU A 31 16.54 -21.13 -1.70
C LEU A 31 17.63 -21.71 -2.64
N PHE A 32 17.25 -22.15 -3.83
CA PHE A 32 18.18 -22.73 -4.79
C PHE A 32 18.64 -21.75 -5.87
N TYR A 33 17.84 -20.72 -6.17
CA TYR A 33 18.10 -19.80 -7.27
C TYR A 33 18.69 -18.47 -6.81
N LEU A 34 18.25 -17.95 -5.65
CA LEU A 34 18.68 -16.64 -5.18
C LEU A 34 20.00 -16.75 -4.42
N THR A 35 20.98 -15.96 -4.83
CA THR A 35 22.29 -15.86 -4.16
C THR A 35 22.28 -14.81 -3.07
N ASP A 36 22.98 -15.05 -1.96
CA ASP A 36 23.06 -14.13 -0.81
C ASP A 36 23.83 -12.85 -1.12
N ARG A 37 24.69 -12.87 -2.12
CA ARG A 37 25.57 -11.74 -2.46
C ARG A 37 25.63 -11.54 -3.97
N PRO A 38 25.70 -10.28 -4.45
CA PRO A 38 25.84 -9.99 -5.87
C PRO A 38 27.03 -10.64 -6.53
N GLU A 39 28.15 -10.80 -5.78
CA GLU A 39 29.36 -11.44 -6.28
C GLU A 39 29.16 -12.90 -6.70
N GLN A 40 28.17 -13.58 -6.11
CA GLN A 40 27.83 -14.97 -6.36
C GLN A 40 26.76 -15.14 -7.45
N ALA A 41 26.19 -14.04 -7.94
CA ALA A 41 25.10 -14.06 -8.91
C ALA A 41 25.61 -14.35 -10.32
N GLU A 42 25.72 -15.63 -10.70
CA GLU A 42 26.21 -16.07 -12.02
C GLU A 42 25.31 -15.63 -13.18
N TRP A 43 24.04 -15.37 -12.90
CA TRP A 43 23.06 -14.86 -13.87
C TRP A 43 23.23 -13.37 -14.21
N LEU A 44 24.08 -12.63 -13.48
CA LEU A 44 24.44 -11.24 -13.78
C LEU A 44 25.68 -11.21 -14.68
N SER A 45 25.70 -10.27 -15.65
CA SER A 45 26.92 -10.00 -16.40
C SER A 45 28.05 -9.52 -15.45
N PRO A 46 29.33 -9.76 -15.77
CA PRO A 46 30.44 -9.30 -14.94
C PRO A 46 30.41 -7.79 -14.66
N GLU A 47 29.99 -7.00 -15.65
CA GLU A 47 29.87 -5.54 -15.56
C GLU A 47 28.75 -5.14 -14.58
N ALA A 48 27.55 -5.76 -14.71
CA ALA A 48 26.43 -5.49 -13.81
C ALA A 48 26.73 -5.91 -12.37
N ARG A 49 27.44 -7.04 -12.21
CA ARG A 49 27.91 -7.53 -10.91
C ARG A 49 28.89 -6.56 -10.26
N GLY A 50 29.89 -6.09 -11.00
CA GLY A 50 30.86 -5.12 -10.53
C GLY A 50 30.22 -3.78 -10.16
N TRP A 51 29.30 -3.29 -10.99
CA TRP A 51 28.56 -2.05 -10.72
C TRP A 51 27.73 -2.18 -9.44
N LEU A 52 26.98 -3.26 -9.29
CA LEU A 52 26.12 -3.49 -8.12
C LEU A 52 26.94 -3.63 -6.83
N THR A 53 28.05 -4.36 -6.87
CA THR A 53 28.98 -4.50 -5.72
C THR A 53 29.54 -3.16 -5.29
N ASN A 54 29.97 -2.32 -6.24
CA ASN A 54 30.49 -1.00 -5.95
C ASN A 54 29.44 -0.06 -5.39
N GLU A 55 28.21 -0.09 -5.94
CA GLU A 55 27.11 0.75 -5.45
C GLU A 55 26.70 0.36 -4.03
N MET A 56 26.59 -0.94 -3.73
CA MET A 56 26.33 -1.41 -2.37
C MET A 56 27.47 -1.06 -1.38
N ALA A 57 28.71 -1.03 -1.84
CA ALA A 57 29.84 -0.59 -1.01
C ALA A 57 29.76 0.92 -0.69
N ARG A 58 29.35 1.75 -1.66
CA ARG A 58 29.11 3.18 -1.46
C ARG A 58 27.96 3.43 -0.48
N ASP A 59 26.85 2.71 -0.63
CA ASP A 59 25.71 2.82 0.28
C ASP A 59 26.09 2.42 1.71
N ARG A 60 26.86 1.34 1.88
CA ARG A 60 27.38 0.93 3.20
C ARG A 60 28.30 1.98 3.81
N ALA A 61 29.21 2.57 3.01
CA ALA A 61 30.10 3.62 3.47
C ALA A 61 29.32 4.88 3.89
N ALA A 62 28.32 5.28 3.11
CA ALA A 62 27.43 6.38 3.46
C ALA A 62 26.62 6.11 4.74
N ALA A 63 26.17 4.87 4.94
CA ALA A 63 25.43 4.46 6.14
C ALA A 63 26.32 4.39 7.40
N ALA A 64 27.61 4.08 7.26
CA ALA A 64 28.57 3.97 8.39
C ALA A 64 28.80 5.30 9.14
N HIS A 65 28.56 6.43 8.49
CA HIS A 65 28.75 7.76 9.08
C HIS A 65 27.56 8.26 9.93
N GLY A 66 26.48 7.48 10.02
CA GLY A 66 25.25 7.86 10.72
C GLY A 66 24.86 6.85 11.82
N HIS A 67 25.56 6.83 12.96
CA HIS A 67 25.09 6.10 14.15
C HIS A 67 23.90 6.82 14.79
N VAL A 68 22.71 6.66 14.20
CA VAL A 68 21.48 7.15 14.84
C VAL A 68 20.87 5.98 15.63
N THR A 69 20.76 6.17 16.95
CA THR A 69 20.21 5.15 17.86
C THR A 69 18.72 4.96 17.63
N LEU A 70 18.18 3.77 17.93
CA LEU A 70 16.74 3.47 17.94
C LEU A 70 15.93 4.59 18.62
N GLY A 71 16.42 5.09 19.77
CA GLY A 71 15.78 6.17 20.53
C GLY A 71 15.66 7.48 19.76
N ALA A 72 16.55 7.77 18.82
CA ALA A 72 16.47 8.98 18.01
C ALA A 72 15.34 8.91 16.97
N SER A 73 15.05 7.72 16.43
CA SER A 73 13.92 7.51 15.53
C SER A 73 12.58 7.80 16.24
N PHE A 74 12.43 7.37 17.50
CA PHE A 74 11.24 7.66 18.31
C PHE A 74 11.06 9.15 18.63
N ARG A 75 12.13 9.93 18.64
CA ARG A 75 12.11 11.39 18.89
C ARG A 75 11.96 12.21 17.62
N SER A 76 12.03 11.60 16.45
CA SER A 76 11.96 12.30 15.17
C SER A 76 10.51 12.64 14.80
N ALA A 77 10.18 13.94 14.75
CA ALA A 77 8.88 14.39 14.26
C ALA A 77 8.57 13.92 12.83
N ARG A 78 9.61 13.77 11.98
CA ARG A 78 9.46 13.28 10.61
C ARG A 78 8.98 11.83 10.58
N VAL A 79 9.52 10.97 11.45
CA VAL A 79 9.10 9.57 11.58
C VAL A 79 7.64 9.49 12.01
N TRP A 80 7.21 10.30 12.99
CA TRP A 80 5.83 10.34 13.43
C TRP A 80 4.86 10.88 12.36
N LEU A 81 5.27 11.89 11.60
CA LEU A 81 4.47 12.39 10.47
C LEU A 81 4.31 11.32 9.38
N LEU A 82 5.37 10.59 9.04
CA LEU A 82 5.29 9.47 8.09
C LEU A 82 4.47 8.31 8.66
N SER A 83 4.60 8.00 9.94
CA SER A 83 3.78 6.98 10.62
C SER A 83 2.30 7.34 10.58
N PHE A 84 1.97 8.59 10.83
CA PHE A 84 0.60 9.08 10.77
C PHE A 84 0.06 9.08 9.33
N ALA A 85 0.85 9.51 8.35
CA ALA A 85 0.47 9.44 6.95
C ALA A 85 0.23 7.98 6.52
N TYR A 86 1.09 7.06 6.94
CA TYR A 86 0.92 5.63 6.64
C TYR A 86 -0.28 5.03 7.36
N PHE A 87 -0.57 5.44 8.60
CA PHE A 87 -1.78 5.08 9.34
C PHE A 87 -3.06 5.49 8.58
N LEU A 88 -3.12 6.71 8.06
CA LEU A 88 -4.25 7.17 7.27
C LEU A 88 -4.39 6.37 5.96
N ASN A 89 -3.25 6.09 5.30
CA ASN A 89 -3.24 5.29 4.08
C ASN A 89 -3.76 3.86 4.33
N THR A 90 -3.27 3.19 5.37
CA THR A 90 -3.67 1.82 5.71
C THR A 90 -5.11 1.76 6.21
N SER A 91 -5.60 2.79 6.92
CA SER A 91 -7.00 2.90 7.31
C SER A 91 -7.93 2.83 6.10
N VAL A 92 -7.61 3.58 5.03
CA VAL A 92 -8.39 3.54 3.79
C VAL A 92 -8.22 2.20 3.07
N THR A 93 -6.99 1.72 2.95
CA THR A 93 -6.68 0.45 2.27
C THR A 93 -7.51 -0.70 2.80
N TYR A 94 -7.47 -0.91 4.11
CA TYR A 94 -8.17 -2.03 4.74
C TYR A 94 -9.67 -1.80 4.82
N SER A 95 -10.13 -0.55 4.99
CA SER A 95 -11.56 -0.25 4.96
C SER A 95 -12.16 -0.57 3.60
N VAL A 96 -11.56 -0.08 2.52
CA VAL A 96 -12.07 -0.38 1.17
C VAL A 96 -11.97 -1.87 0.87
N PHE A 97 -10.86 -2.53 1.22
CA PHE A 97 -10.68 -3.96 0.99
C PHE A 97 -11.77 -4.81 1.67
N LEU A 98 -12.09 -4.52 2.94
CA LEU A 98 -13.06 -5.30 3.72
C LEU A 98 -14.50 -4.93 3.40
N TRP A 99 -14.80 -3.64 3.17
CA TRP A 99 -16.17 -3.17 2.99
C TRP A 99 -16.64 -3.15 1.54
N LEU A 100 -15.75 -3.09 0.54
CA LEU A 100 -16.12 -3.05 -0.88
C LEU A 100 -17.05 -4.20 -1.31
N PRO A 101 -16.76 -5.48 -0.97
CA PRO A 101 -17.66 -6.57 -1.35
C PRO A 101 -19.06 -6.38 -0.74
N ARG A 102 -19.11 -5.98 0.52
CA ARG A 102 -20.39 -5.79 1.23
C ARG A 102 -21.20 -4.62 0.68
N ILE A 103 -20.54 -3.51 0.38
CA ILE A 103 -21.17 -2.33 -0.24
C ILE A 103 -21.77 -2.70 -1.60
N LEU A 104 -21.00 -3.44 -2.42
CA LEU A 104 -21.47 -3.88 -3.73
C LEU A 104 -22.57 -4.96 -3.63
N GLU A 105 -22.51 -5.86 -2.64
CA GLU A 105 -23.58 -6.82 -2.35
C GLU A 105 -24.88 -6.09 -2.01
N ASP A 106 -24.82 -5.16 -1.06
CA ASP A 106 -26.02 -4.41 -0.60
C ASP A 106 -26.59 -3.52 -1.73
N ALA A 107 -25.76 -2.99 -2.63
CA ALA A 107 -26.19 -2.14 -3.74
C ALA A 107 -26.72 -2.93 -4.95
N SER A 108 -26.11 -4.09 -5.27
CA SER A 108 -26.43 -4.85 -6.49
C SER A 108 -27.35 -6.04 -6.25
N GLY A 109 -27.45 -6.54 -5.01
CA GLY A 109 -28.11 -7.80 -4.68
C GLY A 109 -27.37 -9.05 -5.17
N LEU A 110 -26.20 -8.90 -5.81
CA LEU A 110 -25.41 -10.02 -6.33
C LEU A 110 -24.71 -10.76 -5.19
N ARG A 111 -24.49 -12.07 -5.37
CA ARG A 111 -23.80 -12.95 -4.41
C ARG A 111 -22.88 -13.93 -5.12
N GLY A 112 -22.00 -14.59 -4.34
CA GLY A 112 -21.13 -15.66 -4.82
C GLY A 112 -20.19 -15.18 -5.93
N VAL A 113 -19.99 -16.00 -6.97
CA VAL A 113 -19.04 -15.75 -8.06
C VAL A 113 -19.32 -14.43 -8.79
N ARG A 114 -20.58 -14.07 -8.99
CA ARG A 114 -20.95 -12.81 -9.69
C ARG A 114 -20.52 -11.57 -8.89
N LEU A 115 -20.66 -11.59 -7.58
CA LEU A 115 -20.16 -10.53 -6.71
C LEU A 115 -18.62 -10.50 -6.73
N GLY A 116 -17.98 -11.68 -6.66
CA GLY A 116 -16.51 -11.79 -6.76
C GLY A 116 -15.96 -11.19 -8.05
N LEU A 117 -16.57 -11.47 -9.19
CA LEU A 117 -16.18 -10.87 -10.47
C LEU A 117 -16.36 -9.35 -10.47
N LEU A 118 -17.48 -8.86 -9.92
CA LEU A 118 -17.75 -7.43 -9.82
C LEU A 118 -16.70 -6.71 -8.97
N THR A 119 -16.33 -7.29 -7.83
CA THR A 119 -15.33 -6.73 -6.91
C THR A 119 -13.91 -6.78 -7.48
N THR A 120 -13.65 -7.59 -8.49
CA THR A 120 -12.33 -7.69 -9.13
C THR A 120 -12.06 -6.52 -10.09
N ILE A 121 -13.10 -5.90 -10.65
CA ILE A 121 -12.97 -4.83 -11.66
C ILE A 121 -12.02 -3.70 -11.18
N PRO A 122 -12.18 -3.10 -9.98
CA PRO A 122 -11.27 -2.05 -9.51
C PRO A 122 -9.80 -2.46 -9.46
N PHE A 123 -9.50 -3.74 -9.17
CA PHE A 123 -8.12 -4.20 -9.03
C PHE A 123 -7.37 -4.29 -10.36
N VAL A 124 -8.08 -4.58 -11.46
CA VAL A 124 -7.48 -4.62 -12.81
C VAL A 124 -6.91 -3.24 -13.19
N PHE A 125 -7.70 -2.19 -12.98
CA PHE A 125 -7.27 -0.81 -13.24
C PHE A 125 -6.19 -0.34 -12.26
N THR A 126 -6.25 -0.81 -11.02
CA THR A 126 -5.26 -0.51 -9.99
C THR A 126 -3.86 -0.93 -10.40
N LEU A 127 -3.70 -2.12 -10.99
CA LEU A 127 -2.40 -2.61 -11.46
C LEU A 127 -1.77 -1.66 -12.49
N ALA A 128 -2.55 -1.25 -13.49
CA ALA A 128 -2.08 -0.30 -14.50
C ALA A 128 -1.69 1.06 -13.88
N ALA A 129 -2.54 1.59 -12.99
CA ALA A 129 -2.30 2.86 -12.32
C ALA A 129 -1.02 2.84 -11.49
N MET A 130 -0.78 1.78 -10.69
CA MET A 130 0.44 1.64 -9.89
C MET A 130 1.71 1.69 -10.74
N VAL A 131 1.73 1.01 -11.90
CA VAL A 131 2.87 1.00 -12.82
C VAL A 131 3.07 2.39 -13.45
N ILE A 132 2.00 3.03 -13.89
CA ILE A 132 2.06 4.35 -14.54
C ILE A 132 2.56 5.40 -13.56
N VAL A 133 1.95 5.49 -12.39
CA VAL A 133 2.31 6.47 -11.35
C VAL A 133 3.73 6.23 -10.83
N GLY A 134 4.10 4.97 -10.56
CA GLY A 134 5.44 4.61 -10.10
C GLY A 134 6.50 5.03 -11.12
N ARG A 135 6.34 4.64 -12.39
CA ARG A 135 7.27 5.03 -13.46
C ARG A 135 7.35 6.54 -13.68
N HIS A 136 6.22 7.24 -13.60
CA HIS A 136 6.22 8.69 -13.75
C HIS A 136 6.95 9.37 -12.58
N SER A 137 6.70 8.92 -11.35
CA SER A 137 7.41 9.40 -10.16
C SER A 137 8.93 9.12 -10.24
N ASP A 138 9.33 7.94 -10.78
CA ASP A 138 10.75 7.60 -10.97
C ASP A 138 11.43 8.49 -12.02
N ARG A 139 10.75 8.75 -13.13
CA ARG A 139 11.29 9.61 -14.22
C ARG A 139 11.42 11.07 -13.82
N THR A 140 10.49 11.57 -13.02
CA THR A 140 10.49 12.99 -12.61
C THR A 140 11.32 13.23 -11.35
N GLY A 141 11.66 12.18 -10.59
CA GLY A 141 12.29 12.29 -9.28
C GLY A 141 11.39 12.90 -8.20
N GLU A 142 10.17 13.30 -8.59
CA GLU A 142 9.21 13.95 -7.69
C GLU A 142 8.37 12.89 -6.97
N ARG A 143 8.44 12.85 -5.65
CA ARG A 143 7.79 11.84 -4.81
C ARG A 143 6.56 12.40 -4.07
N LYS A 144 6.68 13.61 -3.50
CA LYS A 144 5.66 14.21 -2.63
C LYS A 144 4.37 14.50 -3.36
N LEU A 145 4.46 15.15 -4.53
CA LEU A 145 3.28 15.52 -5.31
C LEU A 145 2.56 14.31 -5.87
N HIS A 146 3.28 13.22 -6.18
CA HIS A 146 2.66 11.96 -6.57
C HIS A 146 1.85 11.35 -5.42
N VAL A 147 2.42 11.28 -4.21
CA VAL A 147 1.70 10.78 -3.04
C VAL A 147 0.51 11.67 -2.70
N ALA A 148 0.72 12.99 -2.65
CA ALA A 148 -0.35 13.94 -2.32
C ALA A 148 -1.45 13.96 -3.39
N GLY A 149 -1.08 13.96 -4.67
CA GLY A 149 -2.02 13.93 -5.79
C GLY A 149 -2.86 12.65 -5.81
N CYS A 150 -2.22 11.50 -5.63
CA CYS A 150 -2.93 10.22 -5.49
C CYS A 150 -3.88 10.23 -4.29
N ALA A 151 -3.46 10.78 -3.15
CA ALA A 151 -4.32 10.85 -1.98
C ALA A 151 -5.57 11.73 -2.24
N LEU A 152 -5.41 12.86 -2.92
CA LEU A 152 -6.55 13.72 -3.29
C LEU A 152 -7.49 13.03 -4.29
N VAL A 153 -6.94 12.35 -5.31
CA VAL A 153 -7.75 11.58 -6.27
C VAL A 153 -8.50 10.45 -5.55
N GLY A 154 -7.86 9.75 -4.61
CA GLY A 154 -8.50 8.74 -3.77
C GLY A 154 -9.61 9.32 -2.89
N ALA A 155 -9.40 10.51 -2.31
CA ALA A 155 -10.41 11.22 -1.54
C ALA A 155 -11.63 11.60 -2.40
N CYS A 156 -11.41 12.10 -3.61
CA CYS A 156 -12.48 12.36 -4.58
C CYS A 156 -13.27 11.08 -4.91
N GLY A 157 -12.57 9.95 -5.12
CA GLY A 157 -13.21 8.66 -5.34
C GLY A 157 -14.12 8.24 -4.18
N LEU A 158 -13.67 8.36 -2.93
CA LEU A 158 -14.49 8.04 -1.74
C LEU A 158 -15.65 9.02 -1.56
N ALA A 159 -15.43 10.31 -1.79
CA ALA A 159 -16.51 11.31 -1.73
C ALA A 159 -17.59 11.02 -2.78
N LEU A 160 -17.19 10.65 -4.01
CA LEU A 160 -18.10 10.23 -5.06
C LEU A 160 -18.83 8.94 -4.69
N ALA A 161 -18.14 7.95 -4.11
CA ALA A 161 -18.76 6.71 -3.62
C ALA A 161 -19.82 6.99 -2.55
N SER A 162 -19.56 7.95 -1.62
CA SER A 162 -20.53 8.32 -0.58
C SER A 162 -21.81 8.92 -1.14
N ALA A 163 -21.75 9.59 -2.29
CA ALA A 163 -22.89 10.20 -2.98
C ALA A 163 -23.58 9.23 -3.96
N SER A 164 -23.01 8.05 -4.22
CA SER A 164 -23.47 7.12 -5.26
C SER A 164 -24.77 6.36 -4.89
N GLY A 165 -25.13 6.29 -3.60
CA GLY A 165 -26.25 5.51 -3.14
C GLY A 165 -26.16 4.05 -3.59
N SER A 166 -27.22 3.54 -4.23
CA SER A 166 -27.28 2.17 -4.80
C SER A 166 -26.89 2.11 -6.29
N ASN A 167 -26.32 3.18 -6.87
CA ASN A 167 -25.91 3.20 -8.27
C ASN A 167 -24.60 2.38 -8.45
N VAL A 168 -24.74 1.10 -8.82
CA VAL A 168 -23.62 0.16 -8.95
C VAL A 168 -22.56 0.63 -9.94
N PRO A 169 -22.86 1.08 -11.17
CA PRO A 169 -21.89 1.64 -12.09
C PRO A 169 -21.07 2.79 -11.48
N LEU A 170 -21.74 3.73 -10.81
CA LEU A 170 -21.08 4.87 -10.18
C LEU A 170 -20.22 4.45 -9.00
N LEU A 171 -20.67 3.48 -8.18
CA LEU A 171 -19.86 2.88 -7.11
C LEU A 171 -18.60 2.22 -7.68
N LEU A 172 -18.71 1.46 -8.76
CA LEU A 172 -17.54 0.82 -9.40
C LEU A 172 -16.54 1.85 -9.91
N VAL A 173 -16.97 2.90 -10.60
CA VAL A 173 -16.11 3.98 -11.06
C VAL A 173 -15.42 4.66 -9.86
N SER A 174 -16.19 4.99 -8.84
CA SER A 174 -15.71 5.66 -7.62
C SER A 174 -14.66 4.82 -6.87
N PHE A 175 -14.93 3.53 -6.66
CA PHE A 175 -13.98 2.63 -6.01
C PHE A 175 -12.78 2.30 -6.91
N THR A 176 -12.95 2.22 -8.23
CA THR A 176 -11.83 2.09 -9.17
C THR A 176 -10.89 3.29 -9.06
N LEU A 177 -11.43 4.48 -9.05
CA LEU A 177 -10.67 5.73 -8.87
C LEU A 177 -9.93 5.74 -7.53
N CYS A 178 -10.64 5.43 -6.43
CA CYS A 178 -10.08 5.38 -5.09
C CYS A 178 -8.97 4.33 -4.98
N GLN A 179 -9.23 3.08 -5.37
CA GLN A 179 -8.28 1.97 -5.26
C GLN A 179 -7.04 2.21 -6.10
N SER A 180 -7.21 2.65 -7.35
CA SER A 180 -6.10 2.92 -8.26
C SER A 180 -5.19 4.02 -7.73
N ALA A 181 -5.76 5.10 -7.25
CA ALA A 181 -5.00 6.21 -6.67
C ALA A 181 -4.32 5.79 -5.35
N GLN A 182 -5.09 5.23 -4.43
CA GLN A 182 -4.63 4.88 -3.10
C GLN A 182 -3.51 3.82 -3.12
N ARG A 183 -3.65 2.76 -3.96
CA ARG A 183 -2.60 1.73 -4.11
C ARG A 183 -1.34 2.26 -4.78
N SER A 184 -1.46 3.27 -5.65
CA SER A 184 -0.32 3.93 -6.27
C SER A 184 0.50 4.78 -5.28
N ILE A 185 -0.07 5.13 -4.12
CA ILE A 185 0.67 5.77 -3.04
C ILE A 185 1.80 4.87 -2.54
N GLN A 186 1.55 3.58 -2.37
CA GLN A 186 2.43 2.67 -1.64
C GLN A 186 3.86 2.57 -2.20
N PRO A 187 4.10 2.30 -3.50
CA PRO A 187 5.44 2.23 -4.06
C PRO A 187 6.19 3.56 -3.95
N VAL A 188 5.49 4.70 -4.12
CA VAL A 188 6.09 6.02 -4.03
C VAL A 188 6.33 6.43 -2.57
N PHE A 189 5.41 6.13 -1.66
CA PHE A 189 5.54 6.46 -0.24
C PHE A 189 6.78 5.83 0.40
N TRP A 190 7.06 4.57 0.10
CA TRP A 190 8.21 3.86 0.68
C TRP A 190 9.57 4.35 0.17
N THR A 191 9.61 5.23 -0.81
CA THR A 191 10.85 5.96 -1.18
C THR A 191 11.13 7.18 -0.29
N LEU A 192 10.14 7.67 0.47
CA LEU A 192 10.29 8.87 1.32
C LEU A 192 11.12 8.62 2.59
N PRO A 193 10.94 7.51 3.35
CA PRO A 193 11.70 7.28 4.56
C PRO A 193 13.22 7.26 4.34
N PRO A 194 13.80 6.61 3.31
CA PRO A 194 15.24 6.65 3.06
C PRO A 194 15.77 8.06 2.76
N LEU A 195 14.97 8.91 2.11
CA LEU A 195 15.35 10.29 1.81
C LEU A 195 15.37 11.19 3.05
N LEU A 196 14.62 10.82 4.09
CA LEU A 196 14.45 11.60 5.32
C LEU A 196 15.27 11.06 6.50
N LEU A 197 15.62 9.77 6.46
CA LEU A 197 16.25 9.02 7.53
C LEU A 197 17.54 8.41 6.99
N GLY A 198 18.69 8.84 7.51
CA GLY A 198 20.00 8.29 7.12
C GLY A 198 20.45 7.13 8.00
N GLY A 199 21.34 6.26 7.45
CA GLY A 199 22.05 5.23 8.20
C GLY A 199 21.18 4.17 8.88
N THR A 200 21.63 3.68 10.03
CA THR A 200 20.93 2.65 10.84
C THR A 200 19.58 3.10 11.40
N ALA A 201 19.35 4.43 11.50
CA ALA A 201 18.06 5.00 11.90
C ALA A 201 16.97 4.73 10.86
N ALA A 202 17.32 4.53 9.61
CA ALA A 202 16.35 4.22 8.56
C ALA A 202 15.61 2.92 8.87
N ALA A 203 16.30 1.84 9.24
CA ALA A 203 15.68 0.55 9.55
C ALA A 203 14.71 0.66 10.74
N ALA A 204 15.11 1.35 11.82
CA ALA A 204 14.24 1.59 12.97
C ALA A 204 13.05 2.49 12.63
N GLY A 205 13.29 3.53 11.82
CA GLY A 205 12.23 4.39 11.32
C GLY A 205 11.23 3.64 10.44
N PHE A 206 11.70 2.79 9.54
CA PHE A 206 10.83 1.90 8.74
C PHE A 206 9.97 1.00 9.62
N ALA A 207 10.58 0.35 10.62
CA ALA A 207 9.86 -0.53 11.54
C ALA A 207 8.75 0.23 12.29
N LEU A 208 9.06 1.43 12.79
CA LEU A 208 8.09 2.26 13.52
C LEU A 208 6.97 2.76 12.60
N ILE A 209 7.30 3.26 11.40
CA ILE A 209 6.32 3.72 10.42
C ILE A 209 5.37 2.56 10.06
N ASN A 210 5.92 1.38 9.83
CA ASN A 210 5.13 0.20 9.50
C ASN A 210 4.25 -0.25 10.69
N ALA A 211 4.81 -0.36 11.90
CA ALA A 211 4.09 -0.81 13.09
C ALA A 211 2.92 0.13 13.43
N VAL A 212 3.20 1.43 13.55
CA VAL A 212 2.16 2.44 13.85
C VAL A 212 1.17 2.56 12.69
N GLY A 213 1.66 2.59 11.46
CA GLY A 213 0.81 2.70 10.28
C GLY A 213 -0.18 1.55 10.14
N ASN A 214 0.24 0.30 10.42
CA ASN A 214 -0.65 -0.86 10.34
C ASN A 214 -1.79 -0.87 11.39
N LEU A 215 -1.70 -0.08 12.46
CA LEU A 215 -2.84 0.13 13.37
C LEU A 215 -4.05 0.74 12.63
N GLY A 216 -3.81 1.47 11.55
CA GLY A 216 -4.85 1.96 10.65
C GLY A 216 -5.69 0.84 10.04
N GLY A 217 -5.09 -0.34 9.82
CA GLY A 217 -5.78 -1.52 9.32
C GLY A 217 -6.87 -2.06 10.24
N TYR A 218 -6.79 -1.76 11.53
CA TYR A 218 -7.86 -2.02 12.50
C TYR A 218 -8.80 -0.80 12.65
N ALA A 219 -8.21 0.38 12.83
CA ALA A 219 -8.96 1.59 13.13
C ALA A 219 -9.93 1.99 12.00
N GLY A 220 -9.47 1.93 10.75
CA GLY A 220 -10.28 2.31 9.59
C GLY A 220 -11.54 1.47 9.42
N PRO A 221 -11.44 0.14 9.26
CA PRO A 221 -12.61 -0.73 9.14
C PRO A 221 -13.56 -0.68 10.33
N SER A 222 -13.01 -0.59 11.56
CA SER A 222 -13.81 -0.49 12.78
C SER A 222 -14.61 0.81 12.85
N MET A 223 -13.97 1.93 12.49
CA MET A 223 -14.64 3.23 12.36
C MET A 223 -15.73 3.20 11.30
N MET A 224 -15.45 2.59 10.14
CA MET A 224 -16.43 2.45 9.07
C MET A 224 -17.66 1.64 9.54
N GLY A 225 -17.43 0.52 10.28
CA GLY A 225 -18.50 -0.29 10.86
C GLY A 225 -19.33 0.48 11.87
N TRP A 226 -18.67 1.16 12.80
CA TRP A 226 -19.36 1.98 13.81
C TRP A 226 -20.21 3.09 13.19
N LEU A 227 -19.66 3.81 12.19
CA LEU A 227 -20.42 4.85 11.49
C LEU A 227 -21.59 4.26 10.69
N LYS A 228 -21.42 3.08 10.09
CA LYS A 228 -22.54 2.39 9.40
C LYS A 228 -23.67 2.05 10.37
N GLU A 229 -23.36 1.50 11.55
CA GLU A 229 -24.36 1.14 12.55
C GLU A 229 -25.12 2.36 13.09
N THR A 230 -24.41 3.46 13.35
CA THR A 230 -25.00 4.67 13.93
C THR A 230 -25.74 5.55 12.93
N SER A 231 -25.32 5.58 11.66
CA SER A 231 -25.92 6.44 10.62
C SER A 231 -26.87 5.70 9.67
N GLY A 232 -26.89 4.36 9.72
CA GLY A 232 -27.67 3.53 8.82
C GLY A 232 -27.12 3.38 7.40
N GLY A 233 -25.91 3.91 7.11
CA GLY A 233 -25.33 3.86 5.76
C GLY A 233 -23.80 3.94 5.72
N TYR A 234 -23.22 3.69 4.55
CA TYR A 234 -21.77 3.71 4.36
C TYR A 234 -21.19 5.12 4.11
N GLY A 235 -22.03 6.07 3.69
CA GLY A 235 -21.62 7.41 3.26
C GLY A 235 -20.75 8.16 4.28
N PRO A 236 -21.17 8.30 5.55
CA PRO A 236 -20.38 9.00 6.57
C PRO A 236 -19.00 8.39 6.78
N GLY A 237 -18.88 7.06 6.79
CA GLY A 237 -17.60 6.38 6.90
C GLY A 237 -16.68 6.65 5.71
N MET A 238 -17.23 6.65 4.49
CA MET A 238 -16.48 7.00 3.28
C MET A 238 -15.98 8.45 3.32
N LEU A 239 -16.78 9.39 3.81
CA LEU A 239 -16.39 10.80 3.93
C LEU A 239 -15.29 11.01 4.97
N VAL A 240 -15.34 10.31 6.10
CA VAL A 240 -14.27 10.39 7.11
C VAL A 240 -12.96 9.83 6.54
N LEU A 241 -13.01 8.71 5.82
CA LEU A 241 -11.85 8.16 5.12
C LEU A 241 -11.32 9.09 4.03
N ALA A 242 -12.20 9.75 3.27
CA ALA A 242 -11.83 10.77 2.30
C ALA A 242 -11.12 11.95 2.97
N GLY A 243 -11.63 12.44 4.10
CA GLY A 243 -11.00 13.46 4.92
C GLY A 243 -9.60 13.02 5.39
N GLY A 244 -9.44 11.77 5.80
CA GLY A 244 -8.14 11.17 6.13
C GLY A 244 -7.13 11.23 4.99
N LEU A 245 -7.55 10.96 3.74
CA LEU A 245 -6.69 11.10 2.56
C LEU A 245 -6.32 12.56 2.26
N VAL A 246 -7.21 13.51 2.49
CA VAL A 246 -6.89 14.95 2.37
C VAL A 246 -5.85 15.36 3.39
N VAL A 247 -5.98 14.88 4.65
CA VAL A 247 -4.99 15.11 5.71
C VAL A 247 -3.66 14.47 5.34
N LEU A 248 -3.66 13.24 4.81
CA LEU A 248 -2.45 12.57 4.31
C LEU A 248 -1.75 13.43 3.25
N ALA A 249 -2.51 13.93 2.27
CA ALA A 249 -1.97 14.78 1.21
C ALA A 249 -1.30 16.04 1.80
N ALA A 250 -1.95 16.72 2.75
CA ALA A 250 -1.42 17.89 3.43
C ALA A 250 -0.14 17.57 4.23
N VAL A 251 -0.14 16.46 4.98
CA VAL A 251 1.03 16.01 5.77
C VAL A 251 2.21 15.75 4.85
N VAL A 252 2.02 14.97 3.77
CA VAL A 252 3.12 14.64 2.86
C VAL A 252 3.60 15.88 2.09
N ALA A 253 2.70 16.76 1.65
CA ALA A 253 3.06 18.00 0.98
C ALA A 253 3.89 18.92 1.89
N SER A 254 3.65 18.92 3.20
CA SER A 254 4.38 19.72 4.19
C SER A 254 5.80 19.21 4.48
N LEU A 255 6.13 17.97 4.12
CA LEU A 255 7.46 17.40 4.37
C LEU A 255 8.53 18.17 3.56
N ARG A 256 9.60 18.59 4.22
CA ARG A 256 10.77 19.18 3.57
C ARG A 256 11.74 18.04 3.20
N LEU A 257 11.75 17.64 1.93
CA LEU A 257 12.75 16.71 1.41
C LEU A 257 14.07 17.42 1.14
N PRO A 258 15.22 16.77 1.35
CA PRO A 258 16.50 17.25 0.83
C PRO A 258 16.39 17.41 -0.69
N GLN A 259 16.91 18.50 -1.24
CA GLN A 259 16.97 18.65 -2.69
C GLN A 259 17.91 17.58 -3.24
N THR A 260 17.39 16.60 -3.95
CA THR A 260 18.20 15.74 -4.81
C THR A 260 18.69 16.59 -5.96
N ARG A 261 20.01 16.87 -6.03
CA ARG A 261 20.58 17.48 -7.23
C ARG A 261 20.32 16.55 -8.39
N PRO A 262 19.74 17.03 -9.50
CA PRO A 262 19.69 16.23 -10.71
C PRO A 262 21.12 15.91 -11.16
N ASN A 263 21.41 14.65 -11.40
CA ASN A 263 22.63 14.20 -12.07
C ASN A 263 22.64 14.63 -13.52
#